data_ccd5e158609f7ea5936351e8009b7a71
#
_entry.id   ccd5e158609f7ea5936351e8009b7a71
#
_cell.length_a   1.000
_cell.length_b   1.000
_cell.length_c   1.000
_cell.angle_alpha   90.00
_cell.angle_beta   90.00
_cell.angle_gamma   90.00
#
_symmetry.space_group_name_H-M   'P 1'
#
loop_
_entity.id
_entity.type
_entity.pdbx_description
1 polymer ?
#
loop_
_entity_poly.entity_id
_entity_poly.type
_entity_poly.pdbx_seq_one_letter_code
_entity_poly.pdbx_strand_id
1 'polypeptide(L)'
;MLSDLRIKNLANASNYHYVGAMPLHMIKLGVGVPDVEWLEARAARGGALVVHTRMTPKRAPEIEDGGSLYWVVKGTIVCRQPVLDIATLGEGKQSRCEITLEPKVIRTAPMARRPFQGWRYFEPKDAPVDLTDLDAGEAPEELVRQLRELGAW
;
A
#
# COMPACT_ATOMS: atom_id res chain seq x y z
N MET A 1 -2.51 19.43 -16.22
CA MET A 1 -1.60 18.49 -16.88
C MET A 1 -1.13 17.39 -15.97
N LEU A 2 -0.50 17.72 -14.85
CA LEU A 2 -0.12 16.68 -13.87
C LEU A 2 -1.33 15.96 -13.30
N SER A 3 -2.42 16.67 -13.07
CA SER A 3 -3.65 16.09 -12.58
C SER A 3 -4.26 15.11 -13.59
N ASP A 4 -4.12 15.40 -14.88
CA ASP A 4 -4.65 14.53 -15.93
C ASP A 4 -3.88 13.22 -16.00
N LEU A 5 -2.56 13.29 -15.81
CA LEU A 5 -1.74 12.08 -15.77
C LEU A 5 -2.08 11.22 -14.55
N ARG A 6 -2.33 11.84 -13.42
CA ARG A 6 -2.72 11.11 -12.21
C ARG A 6 -4.09 10.46 -12.36
N ILE A 7 -5.02 11.17 -13.00
CA ILE A 7 -6.35 10.63 -13.28
C ILE A 7 -6.24 9.42 -14.20
N LYS A 8 -5.41 9.51 -15.23
CA LYS A 8 -5.18 8.39 -16.13
C LYS A 8 -4.59 7.19 -15.39
N ASN A 9 -3.66 7.44 -14.49
CA ASN A 9 -3.06 6.37 -13.73
C ASN A 9 -4.07 5.73 -12.78
N LEU A 10 -4.94 6.51 -12.17
CA LEU A 10 -5.99 5.98 -11.32
C LEU A 10 -7.00 5.16 -12.12
N ALA A 11 -7.35 5.63 -13.31
CA ALA A 11 -8.24 4.87 -14.18
C ALA A 11 -7.59 3.55 -14.62
N ASN A 12 -6.30 3.58 -14.89
CA ASN A 12 -5.57 2.40 -15.29
C ASN A 12 -5.27 1.47 -14.12
N ALA A 13 -5.21 2.00 -12.90
CA ALA A 13 -4.90 1.21 -11.72
C ALA A 13 -5.88 0.05 -11.50
N SER A 14 -7.13 0.22 -11.90
CA SER A 14 -8.12 -0.84 -11.80
C SER A 14 -8.01 -1.86 -12.94
N ASN A 15 -7.25 -1.54 -13.98
CA ASN A 15 -7.13 -2.37 -15.17
C ASN A 15 -5.69 -2.72 -15.54
N TYR A 16 -4.74 -2.43 -14.67
CA TYR A 16 -3.34 -2.65 -15.01
C TYR A 16 -2.99 -4.12 -15.21
N HIS A 17 -3.82 -5.02 -14.77
CA HIS A 17 -3.62 -6.45 -14.93
C HIS A 17 -3.56 -6.89 -16.39
N TYR A 18 -4.14 -6.14 -17.30
CA TYR A 18 -4.11 -6.52 -18.72
C TYR A 18 -3.04 -5.77 -19.53
N VAL A 19 -2.43 -4.76 -18.98
CA VAL A 19 -1.45 -3.96 -19.70
C VAL A 19 -0.03 -4.52 -19.58
N GLY A 20 0.18 -5.41 -18.64
CA GLY A 20 1.50 -6.01 -18.43
C GLY A 20 2.45 -5.13 -17.61
N ALA A 21 2.14 -3.86 -17.47
CA ALA A 21 2.94 -2.93 -16.68
C ALA A 21 2.28 -2.75 -15.33
N MET A 22 2.56 -3.68 -14.40
CA MET A 22 2.05 -3.59 -13.05
C MET A 22 2.87 -2.60 -12.23
N PRO A 23 2.24 -1.81 -11.36
CA PRO A 23 2.94 -0.80 -10.60
C PRO A 23 3.86 -1.42 -9.54
N LEU A 24 4.98 -0.74 -9.29
CA LEU A 24 5.82 -1.10 -8.17
C LEU A 24 5.19 -0.55 -6.89
N HIS A 25 5.24 -1.33 -5.83
CA HIS A 25 4.71 -0.96 -4.52
C HIS A 25 5.81 -0.79 -3.49
N MET A 26 5.42 -0.32 -2.32
CA MET A 26 6.25 -0.29 -1.12
C MET A 26 5.57 -1.12 -0.03
N ILE A 27 6.37 -1.63 0.89
CA ILE A 27 5.86 -2.28 2.09
C ILE A 27 6.55 -1.65 3.29
N LYS A 28 5.79 -1.37 4.34
CA LYS A 28 6.30 -0.69 5.52
C LYS A 28 5.65 -1.23 6.78
N LEU A 29 6.45 -1.32 7.83
CA LEU A 29 5.95 -1.67 9.15
C LEU A 29 5.12 -0.53 9.71
N GLY A 30 3.94 -0.84 10.23
CA GLY A 30 3.04 0.14 10.83
C GLY A 30 3.41 0.39 12.29
N VAL A 31 4.48 1.17 12.52
CA VAL A 31 4.91 1.49 13.87
C VAL A 31 3.84 2.33 14.55
N GLY A 32 3.35 1.86 15.70
CA GLY A 32 2.30 2.55 16.43
C GLY A 32 0.90 2.36 15.86
N VAL A 33 0.75 1.52 14.83
CA VAL A 33 -0.56 1.19 14.27
C VAL A 33 -1.06 -0.10 14.93
N PRO A 34 -2.14 -0.02 15.74
CA PRO A 34 -2.62 -1.21 16.44
C PRO A 34 -3.37 -2.20 15.55
N ASP A 35 -4.10 -1.70 14.56
CA ASP A 35 -4.93 -2.51 13.68
C ASP A 35 -5.31 -1.75 12.42
N VAL A 36 -6.00 -2.42 11.50
CA VAL A 36 -6.44 -1.81 10.24
C VAL A 36 -7.54 -0.78 10.48
N GLU A 37 -8.38 -0.99 11.48
CA GLU A 37 -9.46 -0.07 11.82
C GLU A 37 -8.92 1.31 12.21
N TRP A 38 -7.78 1.34 12.86
CA TRP A 38 -7.10 2.60 13.21
C TRP A 38 -6.73 3.39 11.95
N LEU A 39 -6.21 2.69 10.94
CA LEU A 39 -5.86 3.32 9.66
C LEU A 39 -7.11 3.79 8.92
N GLU A 40 -8.17 3.00 8.96
CA GLU A 40 -9.45 3.36 8.35
C GLU A 40 -10.06 4.60 9.01
N ALA A 41 -10.01 4.67 10.34
CA ALA A 41 -10.50 5.81 11.07
C ALA A 41 -9.68 7.07 10.74
N ARG A 42 -8.37 6.92 10.61
CA ARG A 42 -7.49 8.03 10.24
C ARG A 42 -7.81 8.53 8.83
N ALA A 43 -8.05 7.61 7.90
CA ALA A 43 -8.43 7.96 6.53
C ALA A 43 -9.80 8.64 6.47
N ALA A 44 -10.73 8.21 7.31
CA ALA A 44 -12.08 8.77 7.34
C ALA A 44 -12.12 10.24 7.77
N ARG A 45 -11.10 10.71 8.46
CA ARG A 45 -11.00 12.14 8.84
C ARG A 45 -10.77 13.04 7.65
N GLY A 46 -10.44 12.46 6.50
CA GLY A 46 -10.13 13.21 5.29
C GLY A 46 -8.70 13.75 5.28
N GLY A 47 -8.32 14.34 4.16
CA GLY A 47 -6.97 14.82 3.96
C GLY A 47 -5.97 13.70 3.72
N ALA A 48 -4.91 14.00 3.02
CA ALA A 48 -3.87 13.02 2.72
C ALA A 48 -3.14 12.61 4.00
N LEU A 49 -2.80 11.33 4.08
CA LEU A 49 -1.96 10.83 5.16
C LEU A 49 -0.50 10.97 4.74
N VAL A 50 0.30 11.60 5.59
CA VAL A 50 1.72 11.80 5.32
C VAL A 50 2.53 10.87 6.21
N VAL A 51 3.43 10.11 5.60
CA VAL A 51 4.31 9.17 6.29
C VAL A 51 5.74 9.56 6.02
N HIS A 52 6.57 9.55 7.05
CA HIS A 52 7.98 9.87 6.91
C HIS A 52 8.83 8.62 7.09
N THR A 53 9.83 8.50 6.23
CA THR A 53 10.84 7.44 6.33
C THR A 53 12.22 8.06 6.15
N ARG A 54 13.24 7.30 6.44
CA ARG A 54 14.60 7.80 6.37
C ARG A 54 15.11 7.94 4.94
N MET A 55 14.87 6.92 4.13
CA MET A 55 15.43 6.85 2.77
C MET A 55 14.35 7.01 1.72
N THR A 56 14.65 7.84 0.73
CA THR A 56 13.77 8.00 -0.42
C THR A 56 14.05 6.88 -1.42
N PRO A 57 13.01 6.17 -1.90
CA PRO A 57 13.23 5.14 -2.91
C PRO A 57 13.73 5.77 -4.21
N LYS A 58 14.74 5.14 -4.79
CA LYS A 58 15.27 5.59 -6.10
C LYS A 58 14.25 5.38 -7.20
N ARG A 59 13.38 4.40 -7.04
CA ARG A 59 12.32 4.09 -8.01
C ARG A 59 10.99 4.74 -7.66
N ALA A 60 11.04 5.88 -6.96
CA ALA A 60 9.84 6.61 -6.56
C ALA A 60 8.87 6.87 -7.73
N PRO A 61 9.32 7.29 -8.92
CA PRO A 61 8.39 7.51 -10.03
C PRO A 61 7.57 6.29 -10.41
N GLU A 62 8.14 5.10 -10.30
CA GLU A 62 7.42 3.86 -10.59
C GLU A 62 6.36 3.56 -9.54
N ILE A 63 6.62 3.94 -8.29
CA ILE A 63 5.66 3.77 -7.20
C ILE A 63 4.54 4.79 -7.32
N GLU A 64 4.88 6.03 -7.64
CA GLU A 64 3.89 7.09 -7.83
C GLU A 64 2.95 6.82 -8.99
N ASP A 65 3.37 5.96 -9.91
CA ASP A 65 2.60 5.62 -11.10
C ASP A 65 1.66 4.42 -10.83
N GLY A 66 0.77 4.59 -9.87
CA GLY A 66 -0.24 3.59 -9.55
C GLY A 66 0.11 2.63 -8.42
N GLY A 67 1.27 2.80 -7.80
CA GLY A 67 1.68 1.94 -6.69
C GLY A 67 1.02 2.30 -5.38
N SER A 68 1.14 1.39 -4.42
CA SER A 68 0.58 1.54 -3.07
C SER A 68 1.63 1.26 -2.02
N LEU A 69 1.36 1.75 -0.81
CA LEU A 69 2.12 1.37 0.37
C LEU A 69 1.32 0.31 1.11
N TYR A 70 1.90 -0.87 1.25
CA TYR A 70 1.31 -1.99 1.99
C TYR A 70 1.75 -1.91 3.44
N TRP A 71 0.79 -1.99 4.35
CA TRP A 71 1.05 -1.88 5.78
C TRP A 71 1.18 -3.26 6.43
N VAL A 72 2.28 -3.43 7.18
CA VAL A 72 2.48 -4.62 8.02
C VAL A 72 2.09 -4.25 9.44
N VAL A 73 1.09 -4.90 9.97
CA VAL A 73 0.60 -4.68 11.33
C VAL A 73 0.69 -6.00 12.10
N LYS A 74 1.47 -5.99 13.17
CA LYS A 74 1.65 -7.20 14.01
C LYS A 74 2.05 -8.44 13.21
N GLY A 75 3.00 -8.25 12.27
CA GLY A 75 3.54 -9.35 11.49
C GLY A 75 2.68 -9.80 10.31
N THR A 76 1.65 -9.03 9.96
CA THR A 76 0.74 -9.38 8.88
C THR A 76 0.46 -8.17 8.00
N ILE A 77 0.56 -8.35 6.69
CA ILE A 77 0.08 -7.34 5.75
C ILE A 77 -1.44 -7.38 5.83
N VAL A 78 -2.08 -6.22 6.05
CA VAL A 78 -3.53 -6.16 6.25
C VAL A 78 -4.24 -5.21 5.29
N CYS A 79 -3.51 -4.26 4.71
CA CYS A 79 -4.12 -3.28 3.82
C CYS A 79 -3.06 -2.56 3.00
N ARG A 80 -3.54 -1.79 2.03
CA ARG A 80 -2.69 -0.89 1.24
C ARG A 80 -3.35 0.47 1.09
N GLN A 81 -2.54 1.49 0.87
CA GLN A 81 -3.01 2.83 0.54
C GLN A 81 -2.28 3.32 -0.71
N PRO A 82 -3.00 3.83 -1.70
CA PRO A 82 -2.36 4.35 -2.90
C PRO A 82 -1.40 5.49 -2.58
N VAL A 83 -0.25 5.51 -3.25
CA VAL A 83 0.76 6.55 -3.07
C VAL A 83 0.48 7.69 -4.04
N LEU A 84 0.34 8.89 -3.52
CA LEU A 84 0.12 10.09 -4.33
C LEU A 84 1.43 10.76 -4.70
N ASP A 85 2.37 10.82 -3.77
CA ASP A 85 3.61 11.55 -3.97
C ASP A 85 4.70 11.03 -3.05
N ILE A 86 5.94 11.10 -3.52
CA ILE A 86 7.12 10.76 -2.72
C ILE A 86 8.13 11.89 -2.92
N ALA A 87 8.50 12.53 -1.82
CA ALA A 87 9.41 13.68 -1.86
C ALA A 87 10.55 13.49 -0.87
N THR A 88 11.69 14.08 -1.18
CA THR A 88 12.81 14.15 -0.24
C THR A 88 12.81 15.51 0.41
N LEU A 89 12.85 15.53 1.74
CA LEU A 89 12.93 16.76 2.53
C LEU A 89 14.30 16.86 3.19
N GLY A 90 14.84 18.07 3.23
CA GLY A 90 16.13 18.31 3.86
C GLY A 90 17.30 17.92 2.98
N GLU A 91 18.50 18.07 3.51
CA GLU A 91 19.74 17.81 2.79
C GLU A 91 20.71 16.97 3.62
N GLY A 92 21.55 16.22 2.92
CA GLY A 92 22.61 15.44 3.54
C GLY A 92 22.10 14.41 4.52
N LYS A 93 22.73 14.36 5.69
CA LYS A 93 22.37 13.38 6.72
C LYS A 93 21.02 13.65 7.38
N GLN A 94 20.49 14.85 7.20
CA GLN A 94 19.18 15.23 7.76
C GLN A 94 18.05 15.01 6.76
N SER A 95 18.36 14.53 5.56
CA SER A 95 17.33 14.28 4.57
C SER A 95 16.44 13.14 5.01
N ARG A 96 15.17 13.22 4.64
CA ARG A 96 14.18 12.18 4.91
C ARG A 96 13.18 12.14 3.76
N CYS A 97 12.48 11.05 3.68
CA CYS A 97 11.47 10.83 2.65
C CYS A 97 10.09 11.12 3.23
N GLU A 98 9.31 11.88 2.49
CA GLU A 98 7.90 12.14 2.81
C GLU A 98 7.03 11.45 1.77
N ILE A 99 6.19 10.55 2.23
CA ILE A 99 5.28 9.80 1.37
C ILE A 99 3.87 10.30 1.66
N THR A 100 3.19 10.78 0.63
CA THR A 100 1.81 11.23 0.74
C THR A 100 0.90 10.14 0.20
N LEU A 101 0.00 9.67 1.05
CA LEU A 101 -0.93 8.59 0.74
C LEU A 101 -2.34 9.13 0.54
N GLU A 102 -3.07 8.53 -0.37
CA GLU A 102 -4.48 8.81 -0.54
C GLU A 102 -5.24 8.40 0.72
N PRO A 103 -6.25 9.18 1.17
CA PRO A 103 -7.04 8.83 2.35
C PRO A 103 -8.04 7.72 2.02
N LYS A 104 -7.51 6.59 1.62
CA LYS A 104 -8.29 5.43 1.22
C LYS A 104 -7.54 4.19 1.64
N VAL A 105 -8.16 3.38 2.50
CA VAL A 105 -7.58 2.13 2.96
C VAL A 105 -8.27 0.99 2.22
N ILE A 106 -7.47 0.21 1.52
CA ILE A 106 -7.96 -0.96 0.79
C ILE A 106 -7.47 -2.20 1.55
N ARG A 107 -8.39 -2.93 2.15
CA ARG A 107 -8.04 -4.15 2.88
C ARG A 107 -7.59 -5.22 1.89
N THR A 108 -6.54 -5.94 2.27
CA THR A 108 -5.99 -7.02 1.46
C THR A 108 -6.17 -8.35 2.18
N ALA A 109 -6.01 -9.44 1.42
CA ALA A 109 -5.87 -10.74 2.03
C ALA A 109 -4.68 -10.68 2.99
N PRO A 110 -4.81 -11.22 4.21
CA PRO A 110 -3.70 -11.22 5.17
C PRO A 110 -2.53 -12.04 4.66
N MET A 111 -1.32 -11.50 4.84
CA MET A 111 -0.11 -12.19 4.43
C MET A 111 0.94 -11.98 5.52
N ALA A 112 1.45 -13.08 6.07
CA ALA A 112 2.48 -13.02 7.09
C ALA A 112 3.75 -12.36 6.54
N ARG A 113 4.37 -11.51 7.34
CA ARG A 113 5.61 -10.85 6.96
C ARG A 113 6.50 -10.66 8.17
N ARG A 114 7.76 -11.06 8.05
CA ARG A 114 8.72 -10.86 9.13
C ARG A 114 8.97 -9.38 9.37
N PRO A 115 9.16 -8.95 10.60
CA PRO A 115 9.48 -7.55 10.89
C PRO A 115 10.77 -7.11 10.21
N PHE A 116 10.80 -5.85 9.79
CA PHE A 116 11.96 -5.21 9.20
C PHE A 116 11.90 -3.72 9.55
N GLN A 117 13.01 -3.01 9.39
CA GLN A 117 13.05 -1.58 9.64
C GLN A 117 12.87 -0.81 8.34
N GLY A 118 12.18 0.34 8.44
CA GLY A 118 11.97 1.22 7.30
C GLY A 118 10.96 0.65 6.32
N TRP A 119 11.29 0.75 5.06
CA TRP A 119 10.45 0.27 3.98
C TRP A 119 11.24 -0.66 3.07
N ARG A 120 10.50 -1.41 2.23
CA ARG A 120 11.10 -2.24 1.16
C ARG A 120 10.29 -2.05 -0.10
N TYR A 121 10.93 -2.26 -1.25
CA TYR A 121 10.18 -2.41 -2.50
C TYR A 121 9.32 -3.66 -2.41
N PHE A 122 8.17 -3.61 -3.02
CA PHE A 122 7.23 -4.72 -3.00
C PHE A 122 6.71 -4.93 -4.41
N GLU A 123 7.10 -6.04 -5.02
CA GLU A 123 6.73 -6.33 -6.39
C GLU A 123 5.24 -6.69 -6.46
N PRO A 124 4.55 -6.29 -7.54
CA PRO A 124 3.12 -6.60 -7.67
C PRO A 124 2.83 -8.10 -7.66
N LYS A 125 3.73 -8.92 -8.18
CA LYS A 125 3.57 -10.38 -8.18
C LYS A 125 3.55 -10.98 -6.78
N ASP A 126 4.15 -10.30 -5.80
CA ASP A 126 4.24 -10.76 -4.42
C ASP A 126 3.14 -10.19 -3.53
N ALA A 127 2.38 -9.23 -4.03
CA ALA A 127 1.39 -8.51 -3.25
C ALA A 127 0.11 -9.35 -3.09
N PRO A 128 -0.49 -9.34 -1.88
CA PRO A 128 -1.75 -10.02 -1.67
C PRO A 128 -2.89 -9.32 -2.42
N VAL A 129 -3.90 -10.10 -2.78
CA VAL A 129 -5.08 -9.56 -3.47
C VAL A 129 -5.91 -8.70 -2.52
N ASP A 130 -6.68 -7.78 -3.08
CA ASP A 130 -7.60 -6.98 -2.30
C ASP A 130 -8.80 -7.82 -1.85
N LEU A 131 -9.31 -7.58 -0.64
CA LEU A 131 -10.46 -8.31 -0.12
C LEU A 131 -11.72 -8.07 -0.94
N THR A 132 -11.84 -6.90 -1.56
CA THR A 132 -12.96 -6.61 -2.45
C THR A 132 -13.04 -7.58 -3.62
N ASP A 133 -11.89 -8.03 -4.10
CA ASP A 133 -11.86 -9.02 -5.19
C ASP A 133 -12.30 -10.39 -4.73
N LEU A 134 -12.08 -10.70 -3.44
CA LEU A 134 -12.51 -11.95 -2.84
C LEU A 134 -14.00 -11.98 -2.56
N ASP A 135 -14.60 -10.84 -2.25
CA ASP A 135 -16.03 -10.72 -1.99
C ASP A 135 -16.88 -11.01 -3.22
N ALA A 136 -16.28 -11.03 -4.41
CA ALA A 136 -16.97 -11.41 -5.64
C ALA A 136 -17.25 -12.92 -5.75
N GLY A 137 -16.88 -13.70 -4.75
CA GLY A 137 -17.15 -15.14 -4.73
C GLY A 137 -16.19 -15.99 -5.53
N GLU A 138 -15.11 -15.39 -6.00
CA GLU A 138 -14.11 -16.07 -6.83
C GLU A 138 -12.86 -16.51 -6.04
N ALA A 139 -12.89 -16.35 -4.73
CA ALA A 139 -11.75 -16.71 -3.91
C ALA A 139 -11.53 -18.22 -3.88
N PRO A 140 -10.28 -18.68 -4.06
CA PRO A 140 -9.98 -20.10 -3.87
C PRO A 140 -10.33 -20.52 -2.44
N GLU A 141 -10.84 -21.75 -2.30
CA GLU A 141 -11.24 -22.28 -1.00
C GLU A 141 -10.10 -22.24 0.00
N GLU A 142 -8.90 -22.54 -0.43
CA GLU A 142 -7.68 -22.47 0.38
C GLU A 142 -7.47 -21.08 0.99
N LEU A 143 -7.66 -20.05 0.19
CA LEU A 143 -7.48 -18.68 0.63
C LEU A 143 -8.54 -18.28 1.64
N VAL A 144 -9.79 -18.68 1.42
CA VAL A 144 -10.89 -18.43 2.36
C VAL A 144 -10.58 -19.07 3.71
N ARG A 145 -10.06 -20.29 3.69
CA ARG A 145 -9.67 -21.00 4.91
C ARG A 145 -8.59 -20.24 5.67
N GLN A 146 -7.56 -19.76 4.96
CA GLN A 146 -6.48 -19.00 5.56
C GLN A 146 -6.98 -17.70 6.18
N LEU A 147 -7.91 -17.03 5.52
CA LEU A 147 -8.51 -15.81 6.02
C LEU A 147 -9.25 -16.05 7.33
N ARG A 148 -9.99 -17.14 7.41
CA ARG A 148 -10.72 -17.51 8.64
C ARG A 148 -9.76 -17.84 9.79
N GLU A 149 -8.69 -18.55 9.51
CA GLU A 149 -7.67 -18.89 10.51
C GLU A 149 -7.01 -17.64 11.09
N LEU A 150 -6.87 -16.61 10.28
CA LEU A 150 -6.27 -15.34 10.69
C LEU A 150 -7.29 -14.38 11.31
N GLY A 151 -8.56 -14.76 11.37
CA GLY A 151 -9.61 -13.94 11.95
C GLY A 151 -9.99 -12.73 11.12
N ALA A 152 -9.63 -12.73 9.84
CA ALA A 152 -9.86 -11.59 8.95
C ALA A 152 -11.17 -11.69 8.15
N TRP A 153 -11.90 -12.77 8.33
CA TRP A 153 -13.09 -13.03 7.53
C TRP A 153 -14.33 -13.18 8.42
#